data_3482ad110881093869e6b068ae627cbb
#
_entry.id   3482ad110881093869e6b068ae627cbb
#
_cell.length_a   1.000
_cell.length_b   1.000
_cell.length_c   1.000
_cell.angle_alpha   90.00
_cell.angle_beta   90.00
_cell.angle_gamma   90.00
#
_symmetry.space_group_name_H-M   'P 1'
#
loop_
_entity.id
_entity.type
_entity.pdbx_description
1 polymer ?
#
loop_
_entity_poly.entity_id
_entity_poly.type
_entity_poly.pdbx_seq_one_letter_code
_entity_poly.pdbx_strand_id
1 'polypeptide(L)'
;MEQINFYAEDGTKLNGFLHKSKETTQDVILSIHGMSSNCFKERDNVIANTANNLNIDYFCFNNRGSELVKYITKNINGKKTKVIAGTSYEEVLDSYYDIVGAILELRKLGYKNIYLQGHSLGCTKIIYTYNKLKEQNNTEILEIIKSIILLSLVDITSVLKAFLGKNFSYYINLANKMEQEGKLQNLMPQEAFIHPVSCKTFLRYARDNKDIDIKQYNILSKIDKPLFMRWGTDNEMIIDKPDELVKKVKQIIENKQNNTMQKTMHKI
;
A
#
# COMPACT_ATOMS: atom_id res chain seq x y z
N MET A 1 4.93 16.87 16.94
CA MET A 1 5.37 16.13 15.72
C MET A 1 6.86 15.92 15.81
N GLU A 2 7.32 14.67 15.65
CA GLU A 2 8.72 14.23 15.75
C GLU A 2 9.14 13.53 14.46
N GLN A 3 10.31 13.88 13.92
CA GLN A 3 10.83 13.21 12.73
C GLN A 3 11.50 11.90 13.12
N ILE A 4 11.10 10.81 12.46
CA ILE A 4 11.66 9.48 12.64
C ILE A 4 12.40 9.06 11.36
N ASN A 5 13.65 8.66 11.50
CA ASN A 5 14.42 8.03 10.42
C ASN A 5 14.57 6.54 10.71
N PHE A 6 14.27 5.72 9.72
CA PHE A 6 14.35 4.27 9.86
C PHE A 6 14.83 3.61 8.58
N TYR A 7 15.06 2.30 8.63
CA TYR A 7 15.42 1.51 7.47
C TYR A 7 14.29 0.54 7.15
N ALA A 8 13.90 0.51 5.87
CA ALA A 8 13.12 -0.59 5.33
C ALA A 8 13.89 -1.91 5.48
N GLU A 9 13.20 -3.04 5.46
CA GLU A 9 13.80 -4.36 5.66
C GLU A 9 14.92 -4.66 4.63
N ASP A 10 14.85 -4.07 3.43
CA ASP A 10 15.84 -4.20 2.37
C ASP A 10 17.01 -3.20 2.45
N GLY A 11 17.12 -2.47 3.57
CA GLY A 11 18.18 -1.49 3.82
C GLY A 11 17.94 -0.11 3.21
N THR A 12 16.77 0.17 2.65
CA THR A 12 16.41 1.50 2.15
C THR A 12 16.17 2.46 3.31
N LYS A 13 16.86 3.62 3.33
CA LYS A 13 16.64 4.66 4.33
C LYS A 13 15.38 5.45 4.01
N LEU A 14 14.47 5.52 4.97
CA LEU A 14 13.20 6.23 4.88
C LEU A 14 13.05 7.20 6.05
N ASN A 15 12.10 8.13 5.94
CA ASN A 15 11.74 9.06 6.99
C ASN A 15 10.23 9.27 7.07
N GLY A 16 9.78 9.63 8.25
CA GLY A 16 8.39 9.94 8.53
C GLY A 16 8.24 10.88 9.71
N PHE A 17 6.99 11.14 10.07
CA PHE A 17 6.61 12.02 11.14
C PHE A 17 5.65 11.33 12.10
N LEU A 18 6.02 11.33 13.38
CA LEU A 18 5.22 10.82 14.47
C LEU A 18 4.50 11.99 15.15
N HIS A 19 3.18 11.96 15.11
CA HIS A 19 2.30 12.89 15.81
C HIS A 19 1.86 12.22 17.11
N LYS A 20 2.39 12.68 18.22
CA LYS A 20 2.10 12.13 19.54
C LYS A 20 0.83 12.73 20.14
N SER A 21 0.03 11.90 20.77
CA SER A 21 -1.06 12.31 21.67
C SER A 21 -0.51 13.00 22.93
N LYS A 22 -1.40 13.57 23.72
CA LYS A 22 -1.01 14.25 24.96
C LYS A 22 -0.52 13.27 26.03
N GLU A 23 -1.13 12.11 26.10
CA GLU A 23 -0.80 11.04 27.03
C GLU A 23 0.02 9.95 26.34
N THR A 24 0.85 9.26 27.08
CA THR A 24 1.62 8.13 26.57
C THR A 24 0.67 6.99 26.19
N THR A 25 0.83 6.47 24.98
CA THR A 25 0.02 5.38 24.47
C THR A 25 0.89 4.30 23.82
N GLN A 26 0.36 3.08 23.70
CA GLN A 26 0.96 1.98 22.94
C GLN A 26 0.24 1.74 21.61
N ASP A 27 -0.69 2.62 21.27
CA ASP A 27 -1.56 2.57 20.10
C ASP A 27 -1.10 3.58 19.06
N VAL A 28 -0.91 3.14 17.81
CA VAL A 28 -0.49 4.01 16.71
C VAL A 28 -1.16 3.64 15.41
N ILE A 29 -1.62 4.65 14.66
CA ILE A 29 -2.00 4.50 13.26
C ILE A 29 -0.74 4.65 12.42
N LEU A 30 -0.42 3.63 11.61
CA LEU A 30 0.62 3.68 10.59
C LEU A 30 -0.02 3.98 9.23
N SER A 31 0.25 5.16 8.69
CA SER A 31 -0.37 5.67 7.46
C SER A 31 0.54 5.53 6.25
N ILE A 32 0.00 4.91 5.18
CA ILE A 32 0.66 4.69 3.90
C ILE A 32 -0.03 5.50 2.82
N HIS A 33 0.69 6.48 2.24
CA HIS A 33 0.18 7.33 1.17
C HIS A 33 0.06 6.60 -0.18
N GLY A 34 -0.74 7.17 -1.09
CA GLY A 34 -0.93 6.69 -2.45
C GLY A 34 0.15 7.13 -3.43
N MET A 35 -0.15 6.95 -4.73
CA MET A 35 0.73 7.29 -5.85
C MET A 35 1.09 8.78 -5.83
N SER A 36 2.34 9.12 -6.14
CA SER A 36 2.90 10.48 -6.24
C SER A 36 2.61 11.40 -5.04
N SER A 37 2.24 10.82 -3.91
CA SER A 37 1.91 11.54 -2.68
C SER A 37 3.10 11.54 -1.70
N ASN A 38 2.88 12.10 -0.51
CA ASN A 38 3.84 12.16 0.59
C ASN A 38 3.09 12.25 1.92
N CYS A 39 3.84 12.28 3.04
CA CYS A 39 3.30 12.37 4.39
C CYS A 39 3.01 13.81 4.87
N PHE A 40 2.99 14.80 3.98
CA PHE A 40 2.74 16.21 4.31
C PHE A 40 1.36 16.69 3.84
N LYS A 41 0.41 15.79 3.65
CA LYS A 41 -0.93 16.19 3.20
C LYS A 41 -1.78 16.69 4.37
N GLU A 42 -2.64 17.66 4.10
CA GLU A 42 -3.59 18.19 5.08
C GLU A 42 -4.48 17.09 5.68
N ARG A 43 -4.87 16.12 4.88
CA ARG A 43 -5.59 14.92 5.32
C ARG A 43 -4.87 14.22 6.47
N ASP A 44 -3.55 14.04 6.36
CA ASP A 44 -2.77 13.35 7.38
C ASP A 44 -2.76 14.14 8.70
N ASN A 45 -2.70 15.48 8.64
CA ASN A 45 -2.83 16.33 9.81
C ASN A 45 -4.21 16.24 10.47
N VAL A 46 -5.29 16.22 9.66
CA VAL A 46 -6.67 16.10 10.19
C VAL A 46 -6.85 14.74 10.89
N ILE A 47 -6.37 13.66 10.27
CA ILE A 47 -6.47 12.33 10.87
C ILE A 47 -5.59 12.22 12.11
N ALA A 48 -4.36 12.76 12.09
CA ALA A 48 -3.45 12.77 13.23
C ALA A 48 -4.07 13.52 14.43
N ASN A 49 -4.65 14.69 14.20
CA ASN A 49 -5.31 15.46 15.25
C ASN A 49 -6.50 14.70 15.86
N THR A 50 -7.29 14.04 15.01
CA THR A 50 -8.43 13.23 15.45
C THR A 50 -7.96 12.02 16.26
N ALA A 51 -6.96 11.29 15.79
CA ALA A 51 -6.38 10.15 16.49
C ALA A 51 -5.79 10.56 17.86
N ASN A 52 -5.06 11.67 17.89
CA ASN A 52 -4.45 12.18 19.11
C ASN A 52 -5.48 12.58 20.18
N ASN A 53 -6.66 13.08 19.77
CA ASN A 53 -7.78 13.35 20.67
C ASN A 53 -8.39 12.07 21.27
N LEU A 54 -8.16 10.93 20.63
CA LEU A 54 -8.55 9.59 21.10
C LEU A 54 -7.41 8.85 21.81
N ASN A 55 -6.33 9.54 22.11
CA ASN A 55 -5.11 8.99 22.70
C ASN A 55 -4.48 7.86 21.85
N ILE A 56 -4.48 8.05 20.54
CA ILE A 56 -3.81 7.18 19.57
C ILE A 56 -2.78 8.04 18.84
N ASP A 57 -1.52 7.61 18.80
CA ASP A 57 -0.48 8.27 18.04
C ASP A 57 -0.66 8.03 16.53
N TYR A 58 -0.09 8.90 15.71
CA TYR A 58 -0.20 8.79 14.26
C TYR A 58 1.19 8.91 13.62
N PHE A 59 1.58 7.89 12.87
CA PHE A 59 2.83 7.88 12.12
C PHE A 59 2.57 7.81 10.62
N CYS A 60 3.04 8.80 9.89
CA CYS A 60 3.05 8.80 8.43
C CYS A 60 4.49 8.92 7.92
N PHE A 61 4.79 8.25 6.81
CA PHE A 61 6.15 8.27 6.26
C PHE A 61 6.16 8.35 4.74
N ASN A 62 7.25 8.86 4.19
CA ASN A 62 7.51 8.89 2.76
C ASN A 62 8.04 7.52 2.32
N ASN A 63 7.16 6.66 1.78
CA ASN A 63 7.58 5.39 1.21
C ASN A 63 8.44 5.62 -0.06
N ARG A 64 9.07 4.56 -0.59
CA ARG A 64 9.95 4.67 -1.78
C ARG A 64 9.25 5.26 -3.00
N GLY A 65 7.93 5.11 -3.13
CA GLY A 65 7.10 5.66 -4.21
C GLY A 65 6.63 7.11 -3.96
N SER A 66 7.08 7.80 -2.89
CA SER A 66 6.67 9.19 -2.66
C SER A 66 7.30 10.12 -3.71
N GLU A 67 6.54 11.16 -4.10
CA GLU A 67 6.90 12.09 -5.16
C GLU A 67 6.98 11.44 -6.55
N LEU A 68 7.33 12.18 -7.58
CA LEU A 68 7.47 11.64 -8.94
C LEU A 68 8.81 10.94 -9.13
N VAL A 69 9.90 11.68 -8.91
CA VAL A 69 11.28 11.18 -9.05
C VAL A 69 12.10 11.69 -7.89
N LYS A 70 12.83 10.80 -7.24
CA LYS A 70 13.79 11.14 -6.19
C LYS A 70 14.94 10.15 -6.14
N TYR A 71 15.97 10.49 -5.38
CA TYR A 71 17.01 9.55 -5.00
C TYR A 71 16.84 9.16 -3.53
N ILE A 72 16.92 7.87 -3.27
CA ILE A 72 16.95 7.32 -1.91
C ILE A 72 18.27 6.61 -1.66
N THR A 73 18.67 6.55 -0.39
CA THR A 73 19.89 5.83 0.01
C THR A 73 19.50 4.41 0.40
N LYS A 74 20.17 3.43 -0.17
CA LYS A 74 20.05 2.02 0.19
C LYS A 74 21.39 1.53 0.76
N ASN A 75 21.34 0.83 1.89
CA ASN A 75 22.51 0.17 2.47
C ASN A 75 22.51 -1.30 2.01
N ILE A 76 23.47 -1.66 1.19
CA ILE A 76 23.66 -3.01 0.68
C ILE A 76 25.00 -3.50 1.22
N ASN A 77 24.99 -4.50 2.11
CA ASN A 77 26.19 -5.07 2.71
C ASN A 77 27.17 -4.01 3.30
N GLY A 78 26.61 -3.03 4.03
CA GLY A 78 27.38 -1.94 4.63
C GLY A 78 27.75 -0.79 3.68
N LYS A 79 27.54 -0.95 2.36
CA LYS A 79 27.81 0.09 1.38
C LYS A 79 26.56 0.92 1.09
N LYS A 80 26.65 2.23 1.31
CA LYS A 80 25.58 3.18 0.97
C LYS A 80 25.59 3.47 -0.52
N THR A 81 24.47 3.21 -1.20
CA THR A 81 24.28 3.45 -2.63
C THR A 81 23.05 4.34 -2.83
N LYS A 82 23.15 5.33 -3.73
CA LYS A 82 21.97 6.11 -4.17
C LYS A 82 21.26 5.34 -5.27
N VAL A 83 19.95 5.16 -5.12
CA VAL A 83 19.09 4.54 -6.13
C VAL A 83 17.97 5.49 -6.51
N ILE A 84 17.58 5.47 -7.78
CA ILE A 84 16.44 6.24 -8.27
C ILE A 84 15.16 5.60 -7.75
N ALA A 85 14.20 6.44 -7.34
CA ALA A 85 12.94 6.05 -6.72
C ALA A 85 11.86 7.11 -7.02
N GLY A 86 10.75 7.05 -6.32
CA GLY A 86 9.56 7.85 -6.60
C GLY A 86 8.59 7.07 -7.47
N THR A 87 7.38 7.60 -7.65
CA THR A 87 6.30 6.97 -8.42
C THR A 87 6.73 6.50 -9.81
N SER A 88 7.60 7.28 -10.48
CA SER A 88 8.07 6.96 -11.82
C SER A 88 8.87 5.65 -11.90
N TYR A 89 9.49 5.25 -10.80
CA TYR A 89 10.38 4.08 -10.73
C TYR A 89 9.96 3.09 -9.64
N GLU A 90 8.77 3.24 -9.10
CA GLU A 90 8.27 2.38 -8.03
C GLU A 90 8.01 0.95 -8.51
N GLU A 91 8.60 -0.02 -7.82
CA GLU A 91 8.10 -1.39 -7.80
C GLU A 91 7.15 -1.51 -6.59
N VAL A 92 5.85 -1.54 -6.86
CA VAL A 92 4.83 -1.51 -5.80
C VAL A 92 4.96 -2.65 -4.79
N LEU A 93 5.47 -3.81 -5.22
CA LEU A 93 5.68 -4.97 -4.35
C LEU A 93 6.82 -4.75 -3.34
N ASP A 94 7.76 -3.85 -3.64
CA ASP A 94 8.81 -3.47 -2.69
C ASP A 94 8.28 -2.65 -1.50
N SER A 95 7.02 -2.18 -1.56
CA SER A 95 6.35 -1.55 -0.41
C SER A 95 6.25 -2.45 0.81
N TYR A 96 6.32 -3.77 0.62
CA TYR A 96 6.45 -4.73 1.71
C TYR A 96 7.61 -4.38 2.64
N TYR A 97 8.79 -4.15 2.10
CA TYR A 97 9.98 -3.81 2.88
C TYR A 97 9.83 -2.49 3.64
N ASP A 98 9.19 -1.50 3.01
CA ASP A 98 8.97 -0.17 3.61
C ASP A 98 8.02 -0.27 4.81
N ILE A 99 6.90 -0.98 4.63
CA ILE A 99 5.86 -1.11 5.65
C ILE A 99 6.36 -1.98 6.81
N VAL A 100 7.04 -3.09 6.53
CA VAL A 100 7.65 -3.94 7.56
C VAL A 100 8.71 -3.16 8.35
N GLY A 101 9.58 -2.41 7.67
CA GLY A 101 10.56 -1.56 8.35
C GLY A 101 9.92 -0.51 9.26
N ALA A 102 8.82 0.12 8.82
CA ALA A 102 8.07 1.07 9.63
C ALA A 102 7.43 0.41 10.86
N ILE A 103 6.83 -0.79 10.70
CA ILE A 103 6.26 -1.57 11.82
C ILE A 103 7.35 -1.92 12.85
N LEU A 104 8.50 -2.40 12.39
CA LEU A 104 9.61 -2.77 13.27
C LEU A 104 10.16 -1.55 14.02
N GLU A 105 10.22 -0.38 13.37
CA GLU A 105 10.65 0.85 14.04
C GLU A 105 9.63 1.31 15.09
N LEU A 106 8.34 1.30 14.78
CA LEU A 106 7.30 1.63 15.75
C LEU A 106 7.33 0.68 16.95
N ARG A 107 7.58 -0.61 16.72
CA ARG A 107 7.77 -1.58 17.81
C ARG A 107 8.97 -1.24 18.70
N LYS A 108 10.11 -0.84 18.14
CA LYS A 108 11.28 -0.37 18.92
C LYS A 108 10.95 0.88 19.76
N LEU A 109 10.05 1.72 19.25
CA LEU A 109 9.54 2.90 19.99
C LEU A 109 8.53 2.54 21.09
N GLY A 110 8.16 1.27 21.25
CA GLY A 110 7.30 0.76 22.33
C GLY A 110 5.83 0.56 21.96
N TYR A 111 5.45 0.76 20.68
CA TYR A 111 4.07 0.52 20.25
C TYR A 111 3.77 -0.99 20.19
N LYS A 112 2.59 -1.37 20.68
CA LYS A 112 2.10 -2.76 20.73
C LYS A 112 0.87 -2.98 19.85
N ASN A 113 0.16 -1.92 19.51
CA ASN A 113 -1.05 -1.96 18.72
C ASN A 113 -0.89 -1.04 17.51
N ILE A 114 -0.80 -1.61 16.32
CA ILE A 114 -0.65 -0.88 15.07
C ILE A 114 -1.92 -1.02 14.23
N TYR A 115 -2.49 0.11 13.85
CA TYR A 115 -3.63 0.21 12.95
C TYR A 115 -3.11 0.64 11.58
N LEU A 116 -3.12 -0.26 10.60
CA LEU A 116 -2.62 0.06 9.25
C LEU A 116 -3.66 0.87 8.49
N GLN A 117 -3.29 2.06 8.03
CA GLN A 117 -4.14 2.91 7.22
C GLN A 117 -3.51 3.16 5.86
N GLY A 118 -4.23 2.84 4.78
CA GLY A 118 -3.83 3.16 3.42
C GLY A 118 -4.77 4.16 2.76
N HIS A 119 -4.22 4.93 1.82
CA HIS A 119 -5.01 5.78 0.93
C HIS A 119 -4.66 5.46 -0.53
N SER A 120 -5.69 5.27 -1.38
CA SER A 120 -5.51 5.00 -2.81
C SER A 120 -4.56 3.81 -3.04
N LEU A 121 -3.48 3.95 -3.80
CA LEU A 121 -2.46 2.90 -4.00
C LEU A 121 -1.84 2.41 -2.67
N GLY A 122 -1.84 3.22 -1.61
CA GLY A 122 -1.42 2.82 -0.27
C GLY A 122 -2.26 1.69 0.30
N CYS A 123 -3.54 1.61 -0.07
CA CYS A 123 -4.41 0.47 0.30
C CYS A 123 -3.88 -0.84 -0.30
N THR A 124 -3.56 -0.83 -1.59
CA THR A 124 -2.99 -2.00 -2.29
C THR A 124 -1.68 -2.45 -1.66
N LYS A 125 -0.81 -1.49 -1.29
CA LYS A 125 0.46 -1.75 -0.59
C LYS A 125 0.24 -2.47 0.75
N ILE A 126 -0.73 -2.01 1.55
CA ILE A 126 -1.08 -2.65 2.83
C ILE A 126 -1.62 -4.06 2.61
N ILE A 127 -2.56 -4.23 1.69
CA ILE A 127 -3.17 -5.53 1.42
C ILE A 127 -2.10 -6.55 0.99
N TYR A 128 -1.24 -6.14 0.06
CA TYR A 128 -0.12 -6.96 -0.38
C TYR A 128 0.81 -7.34 0.77
N THR A 129 1.23 -6.35 1.56
CA THR A 129 2.12 -6.57 2.72
C THR A 129 1.50 -7.54 3.73
N TYR A 130 0.23 -7.33 4.09
CA TYR A 130 -0.47 -8.18 5.03
C TYR A 130 -0.57 -9.63 4.54
N ASN A 131 -0.95 -9.82 3.27
CA ASN A 131 -1.05 -11.14 2.67
C ASN A 131 0.30 -11.86 2.62
N LYS A 132 1.37 -11.13 2.28
CA LYS A 132 2.73 -11.67 2.25
C LYS A 132 3.22 -12.06 3.64
N LEU A 133 2.94 -11.27 4.68
CA LEU A 133 3.23 -11.64 6.07
C LEU A 133 2.52 -12.93 6.48
N LYS A 134 1.26 -13.12 6.06
CA LYS A 134 0.52 -14.36 6.30
C LYS A 134 1.12 -15.56 5.57
N GLU A 135 1.50 -15.39 4.31
CA GLU A 135 2.16 -16.45 3.52
C GLU A 135 3.50 -16.88 4.13
N GLN A 136 4.21 -15.95 4.73
CA GLN A 136 5.47 -16.20 5.44
C GLN A 136 5.30 -16.68 6.88
N ASN A 137 4.06 -16.77 7.38
CA ASN A 137 3.75 -17.10 8.77
C ASN A 137 4.46 -16.19 9.79
N ASN A 138 4.59 -14.89 9.46
CA ASN A 138 5.22 -13.91 10.35
C ASN A 138 4.24 -13.49 11.46
N THR A 139 4.01 -14.40 12.41
CA THR A 139 3.05 -14.22 13.51
C THR A 139 3.43 -13.03 14.38
N GLU A 140 4.70 -12.77 14.60
CA GLU A 140 5.21 -11.70 15.43
C GLU A 140 4.75 -10.31 14.96
N ILE A 141 4.79 -10.05 13.65
CA ILE A 141 4.28 -8.79 13.07
C ILE A 141 2.75 -8.82 12.97
N LEU A 142 2.15 -9.95 12.60
CA LEU A 142 0.71 -10.07 12.45
C LEU A 142 -0.04 -9.84 13.76
N GLU A 143 0.52 -10.22 14.92
CA GLU A 143 -0.10 -10.04 16.25
C GLU A 143 -0.21 -8.57 16.67
N ILE A 144 0.75 -7.73 16.30
CA ILE A 144 0.71 -6.31 16.63
C ILE A 144 -0.16 -5.50 15.70
N ILE A 145 -0.52 -6.01 14.51
CA ILE A 145 -1.50 -5.39 13.60
C ILE A 145 -2.91 -5.68 14.13
N LYS A 146 -3.64 -4.62 14.54
CA LYS A 146 -4.96 -4.74 15.16
C LYS A 146 -6.12 -4.54 14.19
N SER A 147 -5.98 -3.65 13.21
CA SER A 147 -6.98 -3.45 12.15
C SER A 147 -6.36 -2.88 10.88
N ILE A 148 -7.15 -2.92 9.81
CA ILE A 148 -6.78 -2.37 8.50
C ILE A 148 -7.85 -1.37 8.09
N ILE A 149 -7.41 -0.17 7.69
CA ILE A 149 -8.24 0.96 7.27
C ILE A 149 -7.85 1.29 5.82
N LEU A 150 -8.79 1.15 4.90
CA LEU A 150 -8.61 1.39 3.48
C LEU A 150 -9.45 2.59 3.04
N LEU A 151 -8.78 3.68 2.70
CA LEU A 151 -9.40 4.92 2.23
C LEU A 151 -9.22 5.03 0.72
N SER A 152 -10.33 5.05 -0.03
CA SER A 152 -10.31 5.14 -1.49
C SER A 152 -9.47 4.05 -2.15
N LEU A 153 -9.71 2.79 -1.77
CA LEU A 153 -9.04 1.62 -2.38
C LEU A 153 -9.20 1.66 -3.90
N VAL A 154 -8.09 1.53 -4.62
CA VAL A 154 -8.02 1.62 -6.09
C VAL A 154 -7.55 0.32 -6.71
N ASP A 155 -8.20 -0.10 -7.79
CA ASP A 155 -7.69 -1.12 -8.71
C ASP A 155 -6.87 -0.44 -9.82
N ILE A 156 -5.56 -0.36 -9.61
CA ILE A 156 -4.66 0.36 -10.50
C ILE A 156 -4.61 -0.22 -11.92
N THR A 157 -4.74 -1.54 -12.06
CA THR A 157 -4.75 -2.22 -13.36
C THR A 157 -6.00 -1.85 -14.15
N SER A 158 -7.15 -1.87 -13.53
CA SER A 158 -8.41 -1.47 -14.17
C SER A 158 -8.44 0.03 -14.49
N VAL A 159 -7.90 0.88 -13.59
CA VAL A 159 -7.76 2.33 -13.85
C VAL A 159 -6.87 2.57 -15.07
N LEU A 160 -5.73 1.89 -15.18
CA LEU A 160 -4.85 2.02 -16.33
C LEU A 160 -5.52 1.55 -17.63
N LYS A 161 -6.22 0.41 -17.61
CA LYS A 161 -6.99 -0.10 -18.76
C LYS A 161 -8.07 0.88 -19.19
N ALA A 162 -8.81 1.47 -18.25
CA ALA A 162 -9.84 2.48 -18.53
C ALA A 162 -9.24 3.79 -19.07
N PHE A 163 -8.14 4.27 -18.48
CA PHE A 163 -7.43 5.48 -18.91
C PHE A 163 -6.95 5.35 -20.37
N LEU A 164 -6.35 4.24 -20.74
CA LEU A 164 -5.82 4.02 -22.09
C LEU A 164 -6.88 3.60 -23.10
N GLY A 165 -7.98 2.99 -22.66
CA GLY A 165 -9.05 2.52 -23.52
C GLY A 165 -8.54 1.66 -24.69
N LYS A 166 -8.87 2.04 -25.93
CA LYS A 166 -8.43 1.33 -27.15
C LYS A 166 -6.92 1.34 -27.35
N ASN A 167 -6.18 2.24 -26.72
CA ASN A 167 -4.74 2.35 -26.86
C ASN A 167 -3.99 1.40 -25.89
N PHE A 168 -4.67 0.70 -24.98
CA PHE A 168 -4.04 -0.18 -24.01
C PHE A 168 -3.12 -1.24 -24.66
N SER A 169 -3.62 -1.91 -25.71
CA SER A 169 -2.85 -2.94 -26.43
C SER A 169 -1.59 -2.37 -27.09
N TYR A 170 -1.66 -1.13 -27.61
CA TYR A 170 -0.50 -0.46 -28.17
C TYR A 170 0.61 -0.23 -27.10
N TYR A 171 0.25 0.35 -25.98
CA TYR A 171 1.22 0.68 -24.93
C TYR A 171 1.79 -0.55 -24.21
N ILE A 172 1.00 -1.61 -24.01
CA ILE A 172 1.55 -2.85 -23.44
C ILE A 172 2.52 -3.54 -24.41
N ASN A 173 2.24 -3.53 -25.73
CA ASN A 173 3.14 -4.07 -26.74
C ASN A 173 4.45 -3.26 -26.82
N LEU A 174 4.36 -1.92 -26.75
CA LEU A 174 5.52 -1.04 -26.68
C LEU A 174 6.37 -1.35 -25.45
N ALA A 175 5.76 -1.47 -24.27
CA ALA A 175 6.46 -1.79 -23.03
C ALA A 175 7.11 -3.17 -23.07
N ASN A 176 6.43 -4.18 -23.64
CA ASN A 176 7.02 -5.52 -23.84
C ASN A 176 8.26 -5.47 -24.76
N LYS A 177 8.22 -4.67 -25.84
CA LYS A 177 9.37 -4.45 -26.71
C LYS A 177 10.51 -3.76 -25.96
N MET A 178 10.22 -2.71 -25.18
CA MET A 178 11.22 -2.04 -24.35
C MET A 178 11.86 -2.99 -23.32
N GLU A 179 11.10 -3.89 -22.74
CA GLU A 179 11.62 -4.91 -21.82
C GLU A 179 12.59 -5.86 -22.55
N GLN A 180 12.22 -6.36 -23.74
CA GLN A 180 13.09 -7.21 -24.57
C GLN A 180 14.40 -6.52 -24.98
N GLU A 181 14.35 -5.20 -25.17
CA GLU A 181 15.50 -4.37 -25.48
C GLU A 181 16.34 -3.97 -24.23
N GLY A 182 15.98 -4.44 -23.03
CA GLY A 182 16.67 -4.12 -21.78
C GLY A 182 16.40 -2.69 -21.25
N LYS A 183 15.35 -2.02 -21.75
CA LYS A 183 15.01 -0.62 -21.46
C LYS A 183 13.98 -0.46 -20.32
N LEU A 184 13.98 -1.34 -19.33
CA LEU A 184 13.01 -1.33 -18.22
C LEU A 184 13.01 -0.03 -17.41
N GLN A 185 14.16 0.65 -17.32
CA GLN A 185 14.30 1.91 -16.57
C GLN A 185 13.97 3.16 -17.42
N ASN A 186 13.77 3.02 -18.73
CA ASN A 186 13.38 4.13 -19.57
C ASN A 186 11.91 4.49 -19.31
N LEU A 187 11.60 5.78 -19.38
CA LEU A 187 10.24 6.25 -19.24
C LEU A 187 9.38 5.82 -20.44
N MET A 188 8.14 5.47 -20.17
CA MET A 188 7.11 5.33 -21.17
C MET A 188 6.76 6.69 -21.78
N PRO A 189 6.15 6.73 -22.99
CA PRO A 189 5.55 7.97 -23.51
C PRO A 189 4.60 8.60 -22.49
N GLN A 190 4.52 9.93 -22.48
CA GLN A 190 3.75 10.69 -21.48
C GLN A 190 2.28 10.27 -21.45
N GLU A 191 1.73 9.91 -22.61
CA GLU A 191 0.32 9.52 -22.77
C GLU A 191 0.01 8.10 -22.26
N ALA A 192 1.06 7.34 -21.89
CA ALA A 192 0.89 5.96 -21.42
C ALA A 192 0.30 5.87 -20.01
N PHE A 193 0.43 6.92 -19.20
CA PHE A 193 -0.12 6.95 -17.85
C PHE A 193 -0.32 8.39 -17.35
N ILE A 194 -1.10 8.55 -16.26
CA ILE A 194 -1.38 9.86 -15.64
C ILE A 194 -0.12 10.56 -15.08
N HIS A 195 0.92 9.80 -14.82
CA HIS A 195 2.24 10.27 -14.37
C HIS A 195 3.33 9.67 -15.26
N PRO A 196 4.48 10.34 -15.42
CA PRO A 196 5.65 9.70 -16.03
C PRO A 196 6.04 8.45 -15.23
N VAL A 197 6.08 7.29 -15.89
CA VAL A 197 6.46 6.02 -15.27
C VAL A 197 7.47 5.28 -16.15
N SER A 198 8.38 4.56 -15.51
CA SER A 198 9.30 3.68 -16.22
C SER A 198 8.55 2.50 -16.87
N CYS A 199 9.16 1.91 -17.89
CA CYS A 199 8.62 0.70 -18.52
C CYS A 199 8.37 -0.40 -17.47
N LYS A 200 9.26 -0.59 -16.50
CA LYS A 200 9.10 -1.55 -15.41
C LYS A 200 7.83 -1.26 -14.57
N THR A 201 7.67 -0.01 -14.15
CA THR A 201 6.50 0.42 -13.34
C THR A 201 5.20 0.28 -14.13
N PHE A 202 5.21 0.68 -15.41
CA PHE A 202 4.05 0.52 -16.30
C PHE A 202 3.65 -0.95 -16.44
N LEU A 203 4.60 -1.85 -16.73
CA LEU A 203 4.33 -3.27 -16.87
C LEU A 203 3.79 -3.89 -15.57
N ARG A 204 4.25 -3.41 -14.41
CA ARG A 204 3.73 -3.86 -13.10
C ARG A 204 2.23 -3.57 -12.96
N TYR A 205 1.75 -2.41 -13.45
CA TYR A 205 0.34 -2.04 -13.39
C TYR A 205 -0.48 -2.59 -14.56
N ALA A 206 0.12 -2.77 -15.73
CA ALA A 206 -0.58 -3.19 -16.95
C ALA A 206 -0.85 -4.69 -17.02
N ARG A 207 0.07 -5.52 -16.52
CA ARG A 207 -0.07 -6.98 -16.52
C ARG A 207 -0.94 -7.43 -15.36
N ASP A 208 -1.75 -8.45 -15.59
CA ASP A 208 -2.52 -9.08 -14.52
C ASP A 208 -1.56 -9.64 -13.45
N ASN A 209 -1.72 -9.17 -12.24
CA ASN A 209 -0.86 -9.54 -11.12
C ASN A 209 -1.74 -9.91 -9.91
N LYS A 210 -1.82 -11.21 -9.64
CA LYS A 210 -2.64 -11.78 -8.55
C LYS A 210 -2.38 -11.17 -7.17
N ASP A 211 -1.19 -10.57 -6.95
CA ASP A 211 -0.80 -10.03 -5.65
C ASP A 211 -1.34 -8.62 -5.41
N ILE A 212 -1.72 -7.92 -6.48
CA ILE A 212 -2.27 -6.55 -6.43
C ILE A 212 -3.58 -6.40 -7.21
N ASP A 213 -4.09 -7.47 -7.81
CA ASP A 213 -5.37 -7.47 -8.53
C ASP A 213 -6.53 -7.43 -7.54
N ILE A 214 -7.12 -6.25 -7.42
CA ILE A 214 -8.26 -6.01 -6.52
C ILE A 214 -9.57 -6.40 -7.19
N LYS A 215 -9.63 -6.49 -8.50
CA LYS A 215 -10.85 -6.73 -9.28
C LYS A 215 -11.61 -7.99 -8.83
N GLN A 216 -10.89 -9.03 -8.44
CA GLN A 216 -11.50 -10.26 -7.93
C GLN A 216 -11.76 -10.22 -6.42
N TYR A 217 -11.29 -9.19 -5.74
CA TYR A 217 -11.36 -9.02 -4.28
C TYR A 217 -10.83 -10.21 -3.45
N ASN A 218 -10.32 -11.25 -4.10
CA ASN A 218 -9.79 -12.45 -3.43
C ASN A 218 -8.63 -12.12 -2.49
N ILE A 219 -7.87 -11.06 -2.79
CA ILE A 219 -6.79 -10.60 -1.92
C ILE A 219 -7.31 -10.06 -0.59
N LEU A 220 -8.54 -9.53 -0.55
CA LEU A 220 -9.20 -9.06 0.68
C LEU A 220 -9.66 -10.24 1.55
N SER A 221 -9.99 -11.40 0.95
CA SER A 221 -10.44 -12.57 1.68
C SER A 221 -9.38 -13.16 2.61
N LYS A 222 -8.10 -12.85 2.39
CA LYS A 222 -6.99 -13.30 3.25
C LYS A 222 -6.87 -12.48 4.53
N ILE A 223 -7.49 -11.30 4.59
CA ILE A 223 -7.48 -10.42 5.77
C ILE A 223 -8.42 -11.00 6.84
N ASP A 224 -7.88 -11.28 8.02
CA ASP A 224 -8.62 -11.81 9.19
C ASP A 224 -8.66 -10.81 10.37
N LYS A 225 -8.20 -9.59 10.14
CA LYS A 225 -8.31 -8.48 11.08
C LYS A 225 -9.56 -7.64 10.80
N PRO A 226 -10.07 -6.90 11.77
CA PRO A 226 -11.10 -5.89 11.53
C PRO A 226 -10.71 -5.00 10.35
N LEU A 227 -11.62 -4.88 9.37
CA LEU A 227 -11.40 -4.16 8.13
C LEU A 227 -12.41 -3.02 8.01
N PHE A 228 -11.91 -1.79 7.92
CA PHE A 228 -12.71 -0.61 7.61
C PHE A 228 -12.37 -0.12 6.21
N MET A 229 -13.41 0.13 5.40
CA MET A 229 -13.24 0.66 4.03
C MET A 229 -14.15 1.85 3.81
N ARG A 230 -13.61 2.91 3.16
CA ARG A 230 -14.34 4.11 2.81
C ARG A 230 -13.93 4.62 1.44
N TRP A 231 -14.92 5.05 0.67
CA TRP A 231 -14.75 5.78 -0.59
C TRP A 231 -15.52 7.10 -0.52
N GLY A 232 -15.10 8.09 -1.32
CA GLY A 232 -15.90 9.27 -1.62
C GLY A 232 -17.05 8.91 -2.55
N THR A 233 -18.04 9.81 -2.64
CA THR A 233 -19.20 9.67 -3.53
C THR A 233 -18.93 10.28 -4.91
N ASP A 234 -17.96 11.19 -5.01
CA ASP A 234 -17.68 11.97 -6.19
C ASP A 234 -16.23 11.77 -6.68
N ASN A 235 -16.07 11.59 -8.00
CA ASN A 235 -14.78 11.58 -8.72
C ASN A 235 -13.68 10.64 -8.19
N GLU A 236 -14.04 9.56 -7.51
CA GLU A 236 -13.07 8.54 -7.16
C GLU A 236 -12.67 7.71 -8.39
N MET A 237 -11.40 7.38 -8.52
CA MET A 237 -10.90 6.46 -9.56
C MET A 237 -11.32 5.02 -9.26
N ILE A 238 -12.61 4.79 -9.10
CA ILE A 238 -13.22 3.49 -8.84
C ILE A 238 -13.98 3.09 -10.09
N ILE A 239 -13.71 1.89 -10.59
CA ILE A 239 -14.34 1.37 -11.80
C ILE A 239 -15.69 0.74 -11.49
N ASP A 240 -15.83 0.12 -10.31
CA ASP A 240 -17.10 -0.40 -9.82
C ASP A 240 -17.83 0.70 -9.03
N LYS A 241 -19.16 0.72 -9.14
CA LYS A 241 -19.98 1.58 -8.27
C LYS A 241 -19.70 1.23 -6.82
N PRO A 242 -19.56 2.20 -5.90
CA PRO A 242 -19.24 1.95 -4.49
C PRO A 242 -20.14 0.90 -3.84
N ASP A 243 -21.44 0.92 -4.14
CA ASP A 243 -22.42 -0.03 -3.61
C ASP A 243 -22.17 -1.47 -4.10
N GLU A 244 -21.77 -1.66 -5.36
CA GLU A 244 -21.43 -2.96 -5.90
C GLU A 244 -20.15 -3.51 -5.26
N LEU A 245 -19.16 -2.64 -5.05
CA LEU A 245 -17.93 -2.96 -4.37
C LEU A 245 -18.19 -3.41 -2.93
N VAL A 246 -18.97 -2.64 -2.18
CA VAL A 246 -19.36 -2.99 -0.80
C VAL A 246 -20.09 -4.32 -0.75
N LYS A 247 -21.01 -4.57 -1.68
CA LYS A 247 -21.76 -5.83 -1.78
C LYS A 247 -20.82 -7.02 -2.04
N LYS A 248 -19.90 -6.91 -3.01
CA LYS A 248 -18.93 -7.96 -3.32
C LYS A 248 -18.03 -8.27 -2.12
N VAL A 249 -17.50 -7.25 -1.44
CA VAL A 249 -16.64 -7.43 -0.27
C VAL A 249 -17.40 -8.09 0.89
N LYS A 250 -18.64 -7.67 1.17
CA LYS A 250 -19.49 -8.32 2.18
C LYS A 250 -19.70 -9.81 1.90
N GLN A 251 -20.03 -10.18 0.65
CA GLN A 251 -20.18 -11.58 0.25
C GLN A 251 -18.90 -12.40 0.49
N ILE A 252 -17.72 -11.84 0.19
CA ILE A 252 -16.44 -12.52 0.43
C ILE A 252 -16.23 -12.78 1.92
N ILE A 253 -16.52 -11.80 2.77
CA ILE A 253 -16.36 -11.91 4.23
C ILE A 253 -17.34 -12.92 4.79
N GLU A 254 -18.62 -12.86 4.41
CA GLU A 254 -19.68 -13.78 4.84
C GLU A 254 -19.39 -15.23 4.43
N ASN A 255 -18.97 -15.45 3.18
CA ASN A 255 -18.59 -16.78 2.69
C ASN A 255 -17.40 -17.36 3.49
N LYS A 256 -16.47 -16.52 3.92
CA LYS A 256 -15.34 -16.95 4.74
C LYS A 256 -15.80 -17.36 6.16
N GLN A 257 -16.69 -16.60 6.78
CA GLN A 257 -17.22 -16.93 8.10
C GLN A 257 -18.00 -18.25 8.07
N ASN A 258 -18.85 -18.46 7.05
CA ASN A 258 -19.60 -19.70 6.87
C ASN A 258 -18.69 -20.92 6.64
N ASN A 259 -17.63 -20.78 5.83
CA ASN A 259 -16.66 -21.85 5.60
C ASN A 259 -15.83 -22.17 6.86
N THR A 260 -15.60 -21.19 7.72
CA THR A 260 -14.89 -21.39 9.00
C THR A 260 -15.79 -22.13 10.00
N MET A 261 -17.08 -21.77 10.09
CA MET A 261 -18.06 -22.48 10.92
C MET A 261 -18.27 -23.93 10.48
N GLN A 262 -18.39 -24.20 9.17
CA GLN A 262 -18.51 -25.58 8.66
C GLN A 262 -17.29 -26.44 8.97
N LYS A 263 -16.07 -25.89 8.87
CA LYS A 263 -14.84 -26.61 9.23
C LYS A 263 -14.75 -26.89 10.73
N THR A 264 -15.32 -26.05 11.57
CA THR A 264 -15.36 -26.24 13.02
C THR A 264 -16.39 -27.31 13.40
N MET A 265 -17.56 -27.33 12.73
CA MET A 265 -18.61 -28.34 12.96
C MET A 265 -18.23 -29.76 12.48
N HIS A 266 -17.29 -29.90 11.53
CA HIS A 266 -16.78 -31.21 11.08
C HIS A 266 -15.63 -31.75 11.95
N LYS A 267 -15.19 -31.02 12.97
CA LYS A 267 -14.14 -31.44 13.92
C LYS A 267 -14.67 -31.79 15.31
N ILE A 268 -15.99 -31.73 15.49
CA ILE A 268 -16.73 -32.23 16.68
C ILE A 268 -17.44 -33.52 16.29
#